data_3d873ed4cca3d9c618decf4408b494b2
#
_entry.id   3d873ed4cca3d9c618decf4408b494b2
#
_cell.length_a   1.000
_cell.length_b   1.000
_cell.length_c   1.000
_cell.angle_alpha   90.00
_cell.angle_beta   90.00
_cell.angle_gamma   90.00
#
_symmetry.space_group_name_H-M   'P 1'
#
loop_
_entity.id
_entity.type
_entity.pdbx_description
1 polymer ?
#
loop_
_entity_poly.entity_id
_entity_poly.type
_entity_poly.pdbx_seq_one_letter_code
_entity_poly.pdbx_strand_id
1 'polypeptide(L)'
;MAAAALGAQQAPAIAVPWNDRIPPGTPEHVERALKESSRHGEWVDVKLPDGTVMLTWVVYPERPDKSGVVLVIHDIRGLSDWARALGDQLAQDGFIAIVPDFLSGKGPDGGGTASLGSAVGQAIRGLTAADVNIRLDAAMAYGRTLPASNGKTGVIGFCWGGTRSFGYAIAQPKLDAAVVYYGDVPGVTATSVPEAEMAKIVAPVLGLYAGDDQRINASVPVTAEAMTRLGKSYTAHTFDGAGHGFMGRAADQTGANLRAAEQSWPLALTFLRARLATAD
;
A
#
# COMPACT_ATOMS: atom_id res chain seq x y z
N MET A 1 -38.89 -33.81 -19.37
CA MET A 1 -37.66 -34.19 -18.66
C MET A 1 -36.90 -32.90 -18.33
N ALA A 2 -36.94 -32.50 -17.05
CA ALA A 2 -36.21 -31.31 -16.59
C ALA A 2 -34.80 -31.73 -16.17
N ALA A 3 -33.78 -31.23 -16.85
CA ALA A 3 -32.41 -31.41 -16.44
C ALA A 3 -32.11 -30.51 -15.25
N ALA A 4 -31.88 -31.09 -14.09
CA ALA A 4 -31.39 -30.39 -12.91
C ALA A 4 -29.96 -29.95 -13.17
N ALA A 5 -29.73 -28.62 -13.24
CA ALA A 5 -28.39 -28.05 -13.22
C ALA A 5 -27.76 -28.31 -11.85
N LEU A 6 -26.82 -29.23 -11.78
CA LEU A 6 -25.92 -29.39 -10.64
C LEU A 6 -25.08 -28.12 -10.53
N GLY A 7 -25.45 -27.23 -9.61
CA GLY A 7 -24.60 -26.11 -9.23
C GLY A 7 -23.28 -26.66 -8.69
N ALA A 8 -22.18 -26.38 -9.38
CA ALA A 8 -20.85 -26.72 -8.89
C ALA A 8 -20.64 -25.98 -7.57
N GLN A 9 -20.61 -26.70 -6.47
CA GLN A 9 -20.31 -26.20 -5.14
C GLN A 9 -18.83 -25.78 -5.15
N GLN A 10 -18.56 -24.47 -5.01
CA GLN A 10 -17.18 -23.99 -4.93
C GLN A 10 -16.47 -24.63 -3.73
N ALA A 11 -15.27 -25.11 -3.95
CA ALA A 11 -14.45 -25.63 -2.87
C ALA A 11 -14.27 -24.57 -1.76
N PRO A 12 -14.26 -24.95 -0.48
CA PRO A 12 -14.03 -24.00 0.59
C PRO A 12 -12.63 -23.37 0.49
N ALA A 13 -12.52 -22.12 0.94
CA ALA A 13 -11.21 -21.47 1.06
C ALA A 13 -10.31 -22.25 2.03
N ILE A 14 -8.99 -22.20 1.81
CA ILE A 14 -8.04 -22.82 2.72
C ILE A 14 -8.02 -22.12 4.08
N ALA A 15 -7.66 -22.88 5.13
CA ALA A 15 -7.32 -22.30 6.42
C ALA A 15 -5.98 -21.55 6.30
N VAL A 16 -5.94 -20.30 6.74
CA VAL A 16 -4.72 -19.47 6.76
C VAL A 16 -4.10 -19.59 8.15
N PRO A 17 -2.89 -20.15 8.32
CA PRO A 17 -2.22 -20.17 9.62
C PRO A 17 -1.79 -18.75 10.02
N TRP A 18 -1.73 -18.48 11.33
CA TRP A 18 -1.14 -17.27 11.84
C TRP A 18 0.34 -17.21 11.47
N ASN A 19 0.76 -16.06 10.91
CA ASN A 19 2.15 -15.79 10.58
C ASN A 19 2.44 -14.32 10.90
N ASP A 20 3.21 -14.08 11.96
CA ASP A 20 3.59 -12.75 12.43
C ASP A 20 4.70 -12.07 11.61
N ARG A 21 5.19 -12.74 10.57
CA ARG A 21 6.23 -12.22 9.66
C ARG A 21 5.68 -11.51 8.42
N ILE A 22 4.37 -11.53 8.25
CA ILE A 22 3.68 -10.90 7.12
C ILE A 22 2.44 -10.14 7.62
N PRO A 23 1.96 -9.12 6.89
CA PRO A 23 0.70 -8.47 7.23
C PRO A 23 -0.46 -9.46 7.32
N PRO A 24 -1.42 -9.24 8.23
CA PRO A 24 -2.54 -10.16 8.42
C PRO A 24 -3.43 -10.23 7.17
N GLY A 25 -3.68 -11.44 6.68
CA GLY A 25 -4.42 -11.70 5.45
C GLY A 25 -5.87 -12.12 5.64
N THR A 26 -6.38 -12.20 6.90
CA THR A 26 -7.78 -12.52 7.25
C THR A 26 -8.31 -11.57 8.31
N PRO A 27 -9.64 -11.38 8.43
CA PRO A 27 -10.23 -10.52 9.47
C PRO A 27 -9.82 -10.92 10.89
N GLU A 28 -9.78 -12.21 11.20
CA GLU A 28 -9.41 -12.75 12.51
C GLU A 28 -7.95 -12.41 12.84
N HIS A 29 -7.07 -12.49 11.83
CA HIS A 29 -5.66 -12.14 11.99
C HIS A 29 -5.47 -10.63 12.16
N VAL A 30 -6.29 -9.80 11.50
CA VAL A 30 -6.29 -8.34 11.70
C VAL A 30 -6.66 -7.99 13.14
N GLU A 31 -7.75 -8.56 13.65
CA GLU A 31 -8.19 -8.35 15.03
C GLU A 31 -7.10 -8.76 16.02
N ARG A 32 -6.53 -9.96 15.80
CA ARG A 32 -5.44 -10.48 16.63
C ARG A 32 -4.22 -9.56 16.61
N ALA A 33 -3.75 -9.16 15.43
CA ALA A 33 -2.57 -8.30 15.29
C ALA A 33 -2.72 -6.98 16.04
N LEU A 34 -3.87 -6.32 15.91
CA LEU A 34 -4.14 -5.04 16.59
C LEU A 34 -4.32 -5.20 18.11
N LYS A 35 -4.86 -6.33 18.57
CA LYS A 35 -5.09 -6.59 19.99
C LYS A 35 -3.82 -7.00 20.74
N GLU A 36 -2.95 -7.78 20.09
CA GLU A 36 -1.74 -8.35 20.70
C GLU A 36 -0.50 -7.50 20.48
N SER A 37 -0.58 -6.41 19.68
CA SER A 37 0.55 -5.52 19.43
C SER A 37 1.01 -4.84 20.73
N SER A 38 2.31 -4.91 21.00
CA SER A 38 2.99 -4.15 22.06
C SER A 38 3.53 -2.82 21.59
N ARG A 39 3.53 -2.56 20.27
CA ARG A 39 4.13 -1.37 19.67
C ARG A 39 3.34 -0.12 19.97
N HIS A 40 4.05 0.98 20.15
CA HIS A 40 3.41 2.28 20.31
C HIS A 40 2.75 2.71 19.01
N GLY A 41 1.43 2.78 19.01
CA GLY A 41 0.62 3.32 17.94
C GLY A 41 -0.26 4.46 18.45
N GLU A 42 -0.36 5.54 17.70
CA GLU A 42 -1.14 6.72 18.08
C GLU A 42 -1.88 7.34 16.90
N TRP A 43 -3.01 7.98 17.23
CA TRP A 43 -3.72 8.83 16.28
C TRP A 43 -3.13 10.24 16.31
N VAL A 44 -2.82 10.77 15.14
CA VAL A 44 -2.22 12.08 14.97
C VAL A 44 -3.03 12.92 13.99
N ASP A 45 -3.19 14.18 14.30
CA ASP A 45 -3.80 15.19 13.45
C ASP A 45 -2.72 15.87 12.59
N VAL A 46 -2.65 15.53 11.32
CA VAL A 46 -1.76 16.18 10.36
C VAL A 46 -2.51 17.29 9.62
N LYS A 47 -2.05 18.53 9.75
CA LYS A 47 -2.68 19.68 9.09
C LYS A 47 -2.30 19.75 7.61
N LEU A 48 -3.31 19.88 6.75
CA LEU A 48 -3.14 20.15 5.33
C LEU A 48 -3.02 21.65 5.06
N PRO A 49 -2.48 22.07 3.89
CA PRO A 49 -2.31 23.48 3.55
C PRO A 49 -3.60 24.31 3.54
N ASP A 50 -4.74 23.68 3.27
CA ASP A 50 -6.07 24.30 3.28
C ASP A 50 -6.71 24.39 4.68
N GLY A 51 -6.00 23.96 5.72
CA GLY A 51 -6.47 23.91 7.10
C GLY A 51 -7.25 22.63 7.46
N THR A 52 -7.54 21.76 6.52
CA THR A 52 -8.14 20.45 6.80
C THR A 52 -7.23 19.65 7.73
N VAL A 53 -7.82 19.00 8.73
CA VAL A 53 -7.13 18.07 9.62
C VAL A 53 -7.23 16.67 9.02
N MET A 54 -6.08 16.07 8.71
CA MET A 54 -6.00 14.70 8.24
C MET A 54 -5.68 13.76 9.40
N LEU A 55 -6.66 12.94 9.78
CA LEU A 55 -6.46 11.89 10.79
C LEU A 55 -5.47 10.87 10.25
N THR A 56 -4.47 10.54 11.04
CA THR A 56 -3.37 9.68 10.63
C THR A 56 -3.03 8.69 11.73
N TRP A 57 -2.95 7.41 11.42
CA TRP A 57 -2.43 6.40 12.32
C TRP A 57 -0.92 6.29 12.16
N VAL A 58 -0.18 6.44 13.26
CA VAL A 58 1.29 6.36 13.28
C VAL A 58 1.71 5.24 14.22
N VAL A 59 2.63 4.38 13.78
CA VAL A 59 3.18 3.29 14.60
C VAL A 59 4.69 3.35 14.56
N TYR A 60 5.30 3.19 15.74
CA TYR A 60 6.74 3.28 15.92
C TYR A 60 7.37 1.90 16.14
N PRO A 61 8.55 1.64 15.55
CA PRO A 61 9.29 0.42 15.84
C PRO A 61 9.90 0.46 17.25
N GLU A 62 9.93 -0.70 17.90
CA GLU A 62 10.58 -0.88 19.21
C GLU A 62 12.11 -1.00 19.06
N ARG A 63 12.78 0.12 18.78
CA ARG A 63 14.24 0.16 18.61
C ARG A 63 14.82 1.52 19.02
N PRO A 64 16.07 1.57 19.53
CA PRO A 64 16.71 2.82 19.95
C PRO A 64 17.18 3.69 18.77
N ASP A 65 17.48 3.06 17.62
CA ASP A 65 18.05 3.76 16.47
C ASP A 65 16.95 4.46 15.65
N LYS A 66 17.35 5.52 14.95
CA LYS A 66 16.47 6.20 14.01
C LYS A 66 16.08 5.31 12.85
N SER A 67 14.82 5.41 12.44
CA SER A 67 14.22 4.57 11.43
C SER A 67 13.74 5.36 10.20
N GLY A 68 13.73 4.70 9.05
CA GLY A 68 13.09 5.22 7.85
C GLY A 68 11.58 5.30 8.04
N VAL A 69 10.95 6.30 7.41
CA VAL A 69 9.50 6.48 7.40
C VAL A 69 8.90 5.77 6.18
N VAL A 70 7.82 5.02 6.38
CA VAL A 70 7.04 4.41 5.30
C VAL A 70 5.62 4.97 5.34
N LEU A 71 5.25 5.69 4.28
CA LEU A 71 3.88 6.16 4.07
C LEU A 71 3.05 5.02 3.49
N VAL A 72 1.94 4.68 4.12
CA VAL A 72 1.03 3.62 3.68
C VAL A 72 -0.16 4.20 2.95
N ILE A 73 -0.36 3.80 1.69
CA ILE A 73 -1.55 4.14 0.93
C ILE A 73 -2.48 2.93 0.92
N HIS A 74 -3.56 3.03 1.70
CA HIS A 74 -4.57 1.99 1.84
C HIS A 74 -5.30 1.68 0.52
N ASP A 75 -6.07 0.62 0.50
CA ASP A 75 -6.93 0.26 -0.62
C ASP A 75 -8.29 1.01 -0.61
N ILE A 76 -9.25 0.55 -1.42
CA ILE A 76 -10.59 1.17 -1.55
C ILE A 76 -11.45 1.08 -0.28
N ARG A 77 -10.98 0.42 0.78
CA ARG A 77 -11.66 0.35 2.09
C ARG A 77 -11.33 1.54 3.01
N GLY A 78 -10.45 2.44 2.57
CA GLY A 78 -10.02 3.57 3.39
C GLY A 78 -9.07 3.16 4.51
N LEU A 79 -8.95 4.00 5.53
CA LEU A 79 -8.17 3.70 6.74
C LEU A 79 -8.92 2.68 7.61
N SER A 80 -8.91 1.44 7.17
CA SER A 80 -9.52 0.28 7.84
C SER A 80 -8.57 -0.32 8.89
N ASP A 81 -9.09 -1.24 9.72
CA ASP A 81 -8.27 -2.00 10.65
C ASP A 81 -7.16 -2.79 9.95
N TRP A 82 -7.40 -3.29 8.74
CA TRP A 82 -6.35 -3.92 7.93
C TRP A 82 -5.21 -2.94 7.63
N ALA A 83 -5.52 -1.70 7.24
CA ALA A 83 -4.50 -0.69 6.98
C ALA A 83 -3.72 -0.32 8.25
N ARG A 84 -4.39 -0.28 9.41
CA ARG A 84 -3.73 -0.08 10.71
C ARG A 84 -2.81 -1.24 11.08
N ALA A 85 -3.27 -2.47 10.90
CA ALA A 85 -2.47 -3.68 11.17
C ALA A 85 -1.28 -3.81 10.20
N LEU A 86 -1.41 -3.34 8.96
CA LEU A 86 -0.30 -3.22 8.02
C LEU A 86 0.76 -2.21 8.51
N GLY A 87 0.32 -1.06 9.05
CA GLY A 87 1.23 -0.10 9.69
C GLY A 87 1.95 -0.71 10.90
N ASP A 88 1.24 -1.48 11.70
CA ASP A 88 1.80 -2.21 12.83
C ASP A 88 2.85 -3.24 12.39
N GLN A 89 2.60 -3.99 11.30
CA GLN A 89 3.57 -4.92 10.73
C GLN A 89 4.84 -4.20 10.23
N LEU A 90 4.70 -3.05 9.55
CA LEU A 90 5.86 -2.26 9.14
C LEU A 90 6.70 -1.77 10.33
N ALA A 91 6.04 -1.42 11.42
CA ALA A 91 6.73 -1.03 12.65
C ALA A 91 7.45 -2.23 13.28
N GLN A 92 6.85 -3.43 13.28
CA GLN A 92 7.53 -4.68 13.66
C GLN A 92 8.78 -4.91 12.82
N ASP A 93 8.71 -4.59 11.53
CA ASP A 93 9.81 -4.77 10.57
C ASP A 93 10.87 -3.65 10.65
N GLY A 94 10.70 -2.67 11.55
CA GLY A 94 11.69 -1.66 11.90
C GLY A 94 11.53 -0.30 11.24
N PHE A 95 10.35 0.02 10.69
CA PHE A 95 10.05 1.32 10.09
C PHE A 95 9.09 2.14 10.96
N ILE A 96 9.14 3.46 10.85
CA ILE A 96 8.04 4.31 11.31
C ILE A 96 6.96 4.24 10.23
N ALA A 97 5.80 3.68 10.57
CA ALA A 97 4.68 3.59 9.65
C ALA A 97 3.72 4.78 9.83
N ILE A 98 3.40 5.46 8.75
CA ILE A 98 2.43 6.56 8.72
C ILE A 98 1.30 6.16 7.78
N VAL A 99 0.09 6.03 8.31
CA VAL A 99 -1.11 5.56 7.62
C VAL A 99 -2.17 6.67 7.60
N PRO A 100 -2.15 7.58 6.60
CA PRO A 100 -3.11 8.67 6.52
C PRO A 100 -4.51 8.18 6.17
N ASP A 101 -5.54 8.83 6.72
CA ASP A 101 -6.89 8.72 6.20
C ASP A 101 -7.10 9.71 5.05
N PHE A 102 -6.97 9.21 3.82
CA PHE A 102 -7.15 10.02 2.60
C PHE A 102 -8.55 10.59 2.45
N LEU A 103 -9.51 10.13 3.25
CA LEU A 103 -10.88 10.63 3.27
C LEU A 103 -11.17 11.66 4.37
N SER A 104 -10.18 12.02 5.20
CA SER A 104 -10.34 13.10 6.18
C SER A 104 -10.86 14.37 5.53
N GLY A 105 -11.91 14.95 6.10
CA GLY A 105 -12.61 16.12 5.56
C GLY A 105 -13.60 15.82 4.44
N LYS A 106 -13.75 14.57 4.00
CA LYS A 106 -14.68 14.17 2.90
C LYS A 106 -15.97 13.52 3.40
N GLY A 107 -16.02 13.13 4.66
CA GLY A 107 -17.21 12.56 5.29
C GLY A 107 -18.13 13.61 5.93
N PRO A 108 -19.31 13.18 6.43
CA PRO A 108 -20.19 14.03 7.22
C PRO A 108 -19.45 14.74 8.35
N ASP A 109 -19.80 15.99 8.61
CA ASP A 109 -19.23 16.82 9.67
C ASP A 109 -17.70 16.95 9.65
N GLY A 110 -17.10 16.85 8.45
CA GLY A 110 -15.65 16.89 8.28
C GLY A 110 -14.94 15.58 8.64
N GLY A 111 -15.68 14.50 8.86
CA GLY A 111 -15.14 13.17 9.14
C GLY A 111 -14.41 12.53 7.95
N GLY A 112 -13.90 11.32 8.17
CA GLY A 112 -13.15 10.54 7.18
C GLY A 112 -13.74 9.16 6.94
N THR A 113 -12.88 8.16 6.79
CA THR A 113 -13.25 6.77 6.50
C THR A 113 -14.31 6.24 7.46
N ALA A 114 -14.14 6.46 8.77
CA ALA A 114 -15.05 5.92 9.79
C ALA A 114 -16.49 6.47 9.68
N SER A 115 -16.68 7.70 9.18
CA SER A 115 -17.98 8.36 9.08
C SER A 115 -18.71 8.10 7.76
N LEU A 116 -18.04 7.54 6.75
CA LEU A 116 -18.56 7.32 5.40
C LEU A 116 -19.30 5.99 5.23
N GLY A 117 -19.07 5.00 6.12
CA GLY A 117 -19.74 3.70 6.04
C GLY A 117 -19.60 3.05 4.65
N SER A 118 -20.71 2.69 4.02
CA SER A 118 -20.74 2.06 2.68
C SER A 118 -20.28 2.98 1.54
N ALA A 119 -20.22 4.30 1.76
CA ALA A 119 -19.78 5.26 0.74
C ALA A 119 -18.25 5.37 0.57
N VAL A 120 -17.46 4.76 1.45
CA VAL A 120 -15.97 4.81 1.43
C VAL A 120 -15.42 4.52 0.04
N GLY A 121 -15.81 3.41 -0.59
CA GLY A 121 -15.27 3.01 -1.88
C GLY A 121 -15.58 4.01 -3.00
N GLN A 122 -16.73 4.67 -2.98
CA GLN A 122 -17.08 5.73 -3.92
C GLN A 122 -16.24 6.99 -3.65
N ALA A 123 -16.13 7.39 -2.39
CA ALA A 123 -15.34 8.55 -1.98
C ALA A 123 -13.86 8.41 -2.38
N ILE A 124 -13.26 7.23 -2.15
CA ILE A 124 -11.87 6.92 -2.58
C ILE A 124 -11.69 7.08 -4.09
N ARG A 125 -12.63 6.57 -4.90
CA ARG A 125 -12.56 6.73 -6.37
C ARG A 125 -12.70 8.18 -6.83
N GLY A 126 -13.34 9.02 -6.03
CA GLY A 126 -13.51 10.45 -6.27
C GLY A 126 -12.27 11.30 -5.98
N LEU A 127 -11.26 10.76 -5.27
CA LEU A 127 -10.04 11.50 -4.96
C LEU A 127 -9.18 11.69 -6.21
N THR A 128 -8.84 12.93 -6.50
CA THR A 128 -7.90 13.28 -7.57
C THR A 128 -6.46 12.94 -7.18
N ALA A 129 -5.54 12.91 -8.15
CA ALA A 129 -4.12 12.77 -7.87
C ALA A 129 -3.60 13.93 -7.00
N ALA A 130 -4.09 15.15 -7.21
CA ALA A 130 -3.73 16.32 -6.41
C ALA A 130 -4.17 16.18 -4.95
N ASP A 131 -5.41 15.72 -4.70
CA ASP A 131 -5.90 15.45 -3.33
C ASP A 131 -4.99 14.46 -2.59
N VAL A 132 -4.56 13.40 -3.27
CA VAL A 132 -3.70 12.36 -2.68
C VAL A 132 -2.29 12.90 -2.45
N ASN A 133 -1.70 13.59 -3.43
CA ASN A 133 -0.34 14.09 -3.33
C ASN A 133 -0.19 15.12 -2.20
N ILE A 134 -1.13 16.06 -2.05
CA ILE A 134 -1.12 17.04 -0.96
C ILE A 134 -1.12 16.34 0.41
N ARG A 135 -1.91 15.27 0.57
CA ARG A 135 -1.99 14.49 1.81
C ARG A 135 -0.70 13.72 2.06
N LEU A 136 -0.12 13.12 1.03
CA LEU A 136 1.16 12.42 1.14
C LEU A 136 2.32 13.37 1.44
N ASP A 137 2.33 14.57 0.83
CA ASP A 137 3.34 15.59 1.13
C ASP A 137 3.27 16.06 2.59
N ALA A 138 2.05 16.26 3.12
CA ALA A 138 1.86 16.60 4.52
C ALA A 138 2.30 15.47 5.46
N ALA A 139 1.95 14.21 5.14
CA ALA A 139 2.37 13.04 5.90
C ALA A 139 3.90 12.84 5.86
N MET A 140 4.52 13.05 4.69
CA MET A 140 5.98 12.97 4.54
C MET A 140 6.68 14.08 5.35
N ALA A 141 6.18 15.31 5.27
CA ALA A 141 6.71 16.43 6.04
C ALA A 141 6.63 16.13 7.54
N TYR A 142 5.46 15.68 8.03
CA TYR A 142 5.28 15.26 9.41
C TYR A 142 6.27 14.16 9.81
N GLY A 143 6.34 13.08 9.03
CA GLY A 143 7.22 11.94 9.35
C GLY A 143 8.70 12.32 9.46
N ARG A 144 9.16 13.26 8.63
CA ARG A 144 10.54 13.77 8.68
C ARG A 144 10.85 14.62 9.91
N THR A 145 9.84 15.19 10.57
CA THR A 145 10.03 15.97 11.81
C THR A 145 10.11 15.10 13.05
N LEU A 146 9.73 13.81 12.97
CA LEU A 146 9.75 12.91 14.11
C LEU A 146 11.17 12.69 14.64
N PRO A 147 11.43 12.79 15.94
CA PRO A 147 12.76 12.59 16.51
C PRO A 147 13.35 11.21 16.20
N ALA A 148 12.49 10.18 16.07
CA ALA A 148 12.87 8.81 15.72
C ALA A 148 13.13 8.61 14.22
N SER A 149 12.85 9.62 13.37
CA SER A 149 13.07 9.54 11.92
C SER A 149 14.54 9.77 11.56
N ASN A 150 15.02 8.99 10.60
CA ASN A 150 16.34 9.22 9.98
C ASN A 150 16.26 10.16 8.75
N GLY A 151 15.09 10.73 8.46
CA GLY A 151 14.85 11.65 7.34
C GLY A 151 14.57 10.98 5.99
N LYS A 152 14.77 9.65 5.86
CA LYS A 152 14.44 8.89 4.66
C LYS A 152 12.96 8.51 4.63
N THR A 153 12.33 8.57 3.45
CA THR A 153 10.90 8.29 3.30
C THR A 153 10.62 7.43 2.09
N GLY A 154 9.97 6.30 2.32
CA GLY A 154 9.38 5.47 1.27
C GLY A 154 7.85 5.54 1.28
N VAL A 155 7.24 5.05 0.22
CA VAL A 155 5.80 4.83 0.11
C VAL A 155 5.51 3.38 -0.24
N ILE A 156 4.45 2.83 0.33
CA ILE A 156 3.91 1.52 -0.02
C ILE A 156 2.40 1.65 -0.21
N GLY A 157 1.88 1.12 -1.32
CA GLY A 157 0.45 1.24 -1.62
C GLY A 157 -0.14 -0.04 -2.19
N PHE A 158 -1.45 -0.23 -1.94
CA PHE A 158 -2.17 -1.47 -2.23
C PHE A 158 -3.41 -1.20 -3.08
N CYS A 159 -3.61 -1.94 -4.18
CA CYS A 159 -4.77 -1.79 -5.05
C CYS A 159 -4.85 -0.36 -5.63
N TRP A 160 -5.93 0.38 -5.32
CA TRP A 160 -6.01 1.81 -5.60
C TRP A 160 -4.77 2.56 -5.07
N GLY A 161 -4.36 2.24 -3.84
CA GLY A 161 -3.15 2.80 -3.23
C GLY A 161 -1.87 2.43 -3.96
N GLY A 162 -1.82 1.26 -4.62
CA GLY A 162 -0.69 0.87 -5.47
C GLY A 162 -0.51 1.82 -6.65
N THR A 163 -1.60 2.11 -7.38
CA THR A 163 -1.60 3.11 -8.45
C THR A 163 -1.21 4.51 -7.92
N ARG A 164 -1.67 4.88 -6.71
CA ARG A 164 -1.30 6.15 -6.08
C ARG A 164 0.16 6.19 -5.62
N SER A 165 0.71 5.07 -5.17
CA SER A 165 2.14 4.94 -4.85
C SER A 165 3.01 5.20 -6.09
N PHE A 166 2.66 4.63 -7.23
CA PHE A 166 3.34 4.93 -8.49
C PHE A 166 3.19 6.40 -8.90
N GLY A 167 1.96 6.95 -8.77
CA GLY A 167 1.69 8.37 -9.05
C GLY A 167 2.48 9.30 -8.14
N TYR A 168 2.68 8.93 -6.88
CA TYR A 168 3.47 9.72 -5.94
C TYR A 168 4.97 9.67 -6.27
N ALA A 169 5.49 8.54 -6.75
CA ALA A 169 6.86 8.46 -7.26
C ALA A 169 7.10 9.39 -8.47
N ILE A 170 6.07 9.63 -9.29
CA ILE A 170 6.11 10.62 -10.38
C ILE A 170 6.13 12.06 -9.82
N ALA A 171 5.30 12.34 -8.82
CA ALA A 171 5.05 13.68 -8.31
C ALA A 171 6.12 14.18 -7.32
N GLN A 172 6.76 13.27 -6.55
CA GLN A 172 7.61 13.62 -5.43
C GLN A 172 9.09 13.24 -5.65
N PRO A 173 9.93 14.19 -6.11
CA PRO A 173 11.34 13.90 -6.41
C PRO A 173 12.21 13.66 -5.16
N LYS A 174 11.69 13.96 -3.96
CA LYS A 174 12.39 13.72 -2.68
C LYS A 174 12.04 12.38 -2.04
N LEU A 175 11.22 11.55 -2.71
CA LEU A 175 10.91 10.21 -2.25
C LEU A 175 12.14 9.31 -2.42
N ASP A 176 12.44 8.46 -1.44
CA ASP A 176 13.59 7.57 -1.46
C ASP A 176 13.24 6.17 -2.02
N ALA A 177 11.99 5.73 -1.94
CA ALA A 177 11.53 4.44 -2.44
C ALA A 177 10.01 4.40 -2.68
N ALA A 178 9.55 3.63 -3.68
CA ALA A 178 8.13 3.36 -3.88
C ALA A 178 7.88 1.85 -4.05
N VAL A 179 6.94 1.30 -3.30
CA VAL A 179 6.47 -0.08 -3.42
C VAL A 179 5.02 -0.07 -3.88
N VAL A 180 4.75 -0.81 -4.93
CA VAL A 180 3.46 -0.86 -5.64
C VAL A 180 2.92 -2.28 -5.57
N TYR A 181 1.89 -2.52 -4.77
CA TYR A 181 1.18 -3.78 -4.75
C TYR A 181 -0.04 -3.71 -5.68
N TYR A 182 -0.05 -4.56 -6.71
CA TYR A 182 -1.14 -4.74 -7.69
C TYR A 182 -1.83 -3.42 -8.10
N GLY A 183 -1.00 -2.42 -8.40
CA GLY A 183 -1.37 -1.12 -8.97
C GLY A 183 -0.61 -0.85 -10.27
N ASP A 184 -1.11 0.05 -11.07
CA ASP A 184 -0.54 0.44 -12.36
C ASP A 184 0.00 1.87 -12.35
N VAL A 185 0.68 2.27 -13.43
CA VAL A 185 1.04 3.67 -13.65
C VAL A 185 -0.24 4.46 -13.97
N PRO A 186 -0.50 5.61 -13.32
CA PRO A 186 -1.65 6.42 -13.70
C PRO A 186 -1.64 6.80 -15.18
N GLY A 187 -2.73 6.48 -15.88
CA GLY A 187 -2.87 6.77 -17.31
C GLY A 187 -2.24 5.74 -18.26
N VAL A 188 -1.71 4.63 -17.75
CA VAL A 188 -1.20 3.53 -18.59
C VAL A 188 -2.35 2.79 -19.28
N THR A 189 -2.06 2.26 -20.47
CA THR A 189 -2.88 1.27 -21.18
C THR A 189 -2.05 0.01 -21.48
N ALA A 190 -2.66 -1.00 -22.06
CA ALA A 190 -1.92 -2.21 -22.46
C ALA A 190 -0.83 -1.94 -23.54
N THR A 191 -0.90 -0.80 -24.24
CA THR A 191 -0.03 -0.50 -25.38
C THR A 191 0.70 0.84 -25.26
N SER A 192 0.44 1.64 -24.23
CA SER A 192 1.05 2.96 -24.05
C SER A 192 1.19 3.36 -22.59
N VAL A 193 2.19 4.18 -22.33
CA VAL A 193 2.49 4.75 -21.03
C VAL A 193 2.67 6.28 -21.12
N PRO A 194 2.41 7.04 -20.06
CA PRO A 194 2.66 8.47 -20.01
C PRO A 194 4.16 8.76 -19.80
N GLU A 195 5.00 8.56 -20.82
CA GLU A 195 6.46 8.63 -20.70
C GLU A 195 6.96 9.99 -20.15
N ALA A 196 6.35 11.10 -20.58
CA ALA A 196 6.74 12.44 -20.09
C ALA A 196 6.57 12.58 -18.56
N GLU A 197 5.54 11.94 -18.01
CA GLU A 197 5.31 11.89 -16.56
C GLU A 197 6.28 10.92 -15.90
N MET A 198 6.45 9.72 -16.44
CA MET A 198 7.36 8.70 -15.90
C MET A 198 8.82 9.17 -15.89
N ALA A 199 9.23 10.03 -16.83
CA ALA A 199 10.57 10.63 -16.86
C ALA A 199 10.90 11.45 -15.60
N LYS A 200 9.89 11.93 -14.86
CA LYS A 200 10.05 12.69 -13.61
C LYS A 200 10.41 11.79 -12.40
N ILE A 201 10.22 10.48 -12.49
CA ILE A 201 10.50 9.55 -11.41
C ILE A 201 11.98 9.62 -11.04
N VAL A 202 12.26 9.82 -9.75
CA VAL A 202 13.60 9.80 -9.15
C VAL A 202 13.77 8.56 -8.27
N ALA A 203 12.76 8.25 -7.44
CA ALA A 203 12.78 7.12 -6.55
C ALA A 203 12.81 5.78 -7.31
N PRO A 204 13.60 4.79 -6.86
CA PRO A 204 13.44 3.41 -7.30
C PRO A 204 12.02 2.91 -7.02
N VAL A 205 11.47 2.09 -7.92
CA VAL A 205 10.13 1.52 -7.81
C VAL A 205 10.18 0.00 -7.82
N LEU A 206 9.49 -0.63 -6.87
CA LEU A 206 9.26 -2.07 -6.81
C LEU A 206 7.78 -2.36 -7.06
N GLY A 207 7.46 -3.11 -8.12
CA GLY A 207 6.12 -3.59 -8.44
C GLY A 207 5.93 -5.04 -8.04
N LEU A 208 4.84 -5.35 -7.32
CA LEU A 208 4.49 -6.68 -6.82
C LEU A 208 3.05 -7.02 -7.27
N TYR A 209 2.94 -7.95 -8.22
CA TYR A 209 1.74 -8.15 -9.02
C TYR A 209 1.12 -9.53 -8.81
N ALA A 210 -0.21 -9.57 -8.84
CA ALA A 210 -0.99 -10.81 -8.77
C ALA A 210 -1.08 -11.46 -10.15
N GLY A 211 -0.72 -12.73 -10.28
CA GLY A 211 -0.65 -13.43 -11.57
C GLY A 211 -1.99 -13.51 -12.31
N ASP A 212 -3.09 -13.63 -11.56
CA ASP A 212 -4.45 -13.71 -12.12
C ASP A 212 -5.11 -12.33 -12.34
N ASP A 213 -4.43 -11.22 -12.01
CA ASP A 213 -4.93 -9.86 -12.28
C ASP A 213 -4.58 -9.41 -13.70
N GLN A 214 -5.28 -9.96 -14.70
CA GLN A 214 -5.03 -9.67 -16.11
C GLN A 214 -5.10 -8.18 -16.45
N ARG A 215 -5.98 -7.43 -15.76
CA ARG A 215 -6.16 -6.00 -15.99
C ARG A 215 -4.89 -5.20 -15.65
N ILE A 216 -4.27 -5.48 -14.52
CA ILE A 216 -3.02 -4.83 -14.11
C ILE A 216 -1.85 -5.39 -14.91
N ASN A 217 -1.77 -6.72 -15.06
CA ASN A 217 -0.65 -7.38 -15.71
C ASN A 217 -0.48 -6.99 -17.19
N ALA A 218 -1.55 -6.61 -17.88
CA ALA A 218 -1.47 -6.11 -19.26
C ALA A 218 -0.58 -4.85 -19.37
N SER A 219 -0.43 -4.06 -18.30
CA SER A 219 0.37 -2.83 -18.30
C SER A 219 1.82 -3.02 -17.84
N VAL A 220 2.14 -4.16 -17.19
CA VAL A 220 3.47 -4.38 -16.58
C VAL A 220 4.60 -4.41 -17.63
N PRO A 221 4.48 -5.13 -18.76
CA PRO A 221 5.55 -5.16 -19.76
C PRO A 221 5.84 -3.78 -20.36
N VAL A 222 4.81 -3.04 -20.77
CA VAL A 222 4.99 -1.71 -21.39
C VAL A 222 5.56 -0.71 -20.39
N THR A 223 5.20 -0.85 -19.10
CA THR A 223 5.79 -0.06 -18.02
C THR A 223 7.28 -0.38 -17.85
N ALA A 224 7.64 -1.65 -17.81
CA ALA A 224 9.03 -2.09 -17.64
C ALA A 224 9.94 -1.61 -18.80
N GLU A 225 9.45 -1.73 -20.03
CA GLU A 225 10.15 -1.22 -21.22
C GLU A 225 10.36 0.30 -21.15
N ALA A 226 9.32 1.06 -20.79
CA ALA A 226 9.42 2.51 -20.68
C ALA A 226 10.38 2.93 -19.57
N MET A 227 10.31 2.32 -18.39
CA MET A 227 11.24 2.58 -17.27
C MET A 227 12.68 2.32 -17.69
N THR A 228 12.93 1.25 -18.44
CA THR A 228 14.25 0.92 -18.97
C THR A 228 14.74 1.99 -19.97
N ARG A 229 13.89 2.37 -20.97
CA ARG A 229 14.24 3.43 -21.93
C ARG A 229 14.54 4.76 -21.26
N LEU A 230 13.81 5.08 -20.20
CA LEU A 230 13.97 6.31 -19.41
C LEU A 230 15.12 6.25 -18.40
N GLY A 231 15.84 5.11 -18.30
CA GLY A 231 16.92 4.93 -17.34
C GLY A 231 16.45 4.95 -15.87
N LYS A 232 15.19 4.55 -15.61
CA LYS A 232 14.59 4.54 -14.27
C LYS A 232 14.76 3.19 -13.60
N SER A 233 14.96 3.18 -12.27
CA SER A 233 15.05 1.95 -11.50
C SER A 233 13.67 1.38 -11.25
N TYR A 234 13.37 0.25 -11.87
CA TYR A 234 12.11 -0.48 -11.72
C TYR A 234 12.36 -1.98 -11.68
N THR A 235 11.79 -2.65 -10.70
CA THR A 235 11.78 -4.11 -10.59
C THR A 235 10.35 -4.57 -10.43
N ALA A 236 9.93 -5.58 -11.19
CA ALA A 236 8.59 -6.14 -11.16
C ALA A 236 8.65 -7.63 -10.85
N HIS A 237 7.79 -8.09 -9.94
CA HIS A 237 7.57 -9.52 -9.65
C HIS A 237 6.07 -9.82 -9.78
N THR A 238 5.77 -10.94 -10.45
CA THR A 238 4.41 -11.46 -10.59
C THR A 238 4.32 -12.81 -9.88
N PHE A 239 3.25 -13.01 -9.09
CA PHE A 239 3.04 -14.21 -8.28
C PHE A 239 1.92 -15.04 -8.88
N ASP A 240 2.28 -16.16 -9.51
CA ASP A 240 1.37 -17.03 -10.26
C ASP A 240 0.18 -17.52 -9.41
N GLY A 241 -1.02 -17.45 -10.00
CA GLY A 241 -2.27 -17.89 -9.41
C GLY A 241 -2.80 -16.97 -8.29
N ALA A 242 -2.05 -15.95 -7.90
CA ALA A 242 -2.53 -14.99 -6.91
C ALA A 242 -3.55 -14.03 -7.52
N GLY A 243 -4.63 -13.76 -6.79
CA GLY A 243 -5.67 -12.82 -7.18
C GLY A 243 -5.38 -11.38 -6.71
N HIS A 244 -6.04 -10.40 -7.35
CA HIS A 244 -5.96 -9.00 -6.93
C HIS A 244 -6.28 -8.83 -5.44
N GLY A 245 -5.43 -8.13 -4.71
CA GLY A 245 -5.62 -7.89 -3.27
C GLY A 245 -5.13 -9.02 -2.37
N PHE A 246 -4.25 -9.90 -2.84
CA PHE A 246 -3.77 -11.08 -2.13
C PHE A 246 -3.23 -10.81 -0.72
N MET A 247 -2.67 -9.64 -0.45
CA MET A 247 -2.16 -9.28 0.89
C MET A 247 -3.26 -9.24 1.96
N GLY A 248 -4.46 -8.78 1.62
CA GLY A 248 -5.60 -8.70 2.54
C GLY A 248 -6.66 -9.78 2.31
N ARG A 249 -6.37 -10.78 1.46
CA ARG A 249 -7.26 -11.89 1.08
C ARG A 249 -6.49 -13.20 0.97
N ALA A 250 -5.74 -13.53 2.01
CA ALA A 250 -4.90 -14.73 2.01
C ALA A 250 -5.70 -16.03 1.92
N ALA A 251 -6.96 -16.05 2.39
CA ALA A 251 -7.85 -17.19 2.29
C ALA A 251 -8.46 -17.28 0.88
N ASP A 252 -7.87 -18.06 0.01
CA ASP A 252 -8.39 -18.45 -1.29
C ASP A 252 -8.55 -19.98 -1.37
N GLN A 253 -8.98 -20.51 -2.52
CA GLN A 253 -9.20 -21.93 -2.71
C GLN A 253 -7.91 -22.72 -2.97
N THR A 254 -6.84 -22.07 -3.41
CA THR A 254 -5.60 -22.69 -3.89
C THR A 254 -4.40 -22.44 -2.99
N GLY A 255 -4.51 -21.49 -2.06
CA GLY A 255 -3.40 -20.98 -1.26
C GLY A 255 -2.42 -20.09 -2.01
N ALA A 256 -2.74 -19.71 -3.25
CA ALA A 256 -1.87 -18.87 -4.06
C ALA A 256 -1.70 -17.46 -3.46
N ASN A 257 -2.78 -16.90 -2.90
CA ASN A 257 -2.73 -15.60 -2.24
C ASN A 257 -1.82 -15.61 -1.01
N LEU A 258 -1.91 -16.63 -0.18
CA LEU A 258 -1.03 -16.78 0.99
C LEU A 258 0.43 -16.89 0.55
N ARG A 259 0.74 -17.77 -0.41
CA ARG A 259 2.10 -17.90 -0.94
C ARG A 259 2.62 -16.60 -1.52
N ALA A 260 1.78 -15.86 -2.25
CA ALA A 260 2.15 -14.55 -2.79
C ALA A 260 2.45 -13.53 -1.69
N ALA A 261 1.67 -13.51 -0.60
CA ALA A 261 1.93 -12.65 0.55
C ALA A 261 3.27 -13.00 1.22
N GLU A 262 3.53 -14.30 1.47
CA GLU A 262 4.76 -14.80 2.07
C GLU A 262 6.01 -14.54 1.22
N GLN A 263 5.88 -14.55 -0.10
CA GLN A 263 6.99 -14.27 -1.02
C GLN A 263 7.21 -12.77 -1.24
N SER A 264 6.14 -11.98 -1.37
CA SER A 264 6.23 -10.57 -1.74
C SER A 264 6.64 -9.67 -0.58
N TRP A 265 6.22 -9.97 0.66
CA TRP A 265 6.51 -9.12 1.80
C TRP A 265 8.02 -9.01 2.09
N PRO A 266 8.79 -10.11 2.15
CA PRO A 266 10.25 -10.04 2.30
C PRO A 266 10.95 -9.26 1.18
N LEU A 267 10.44 -9.32 -0.07
CA LEU A 267 10.97 -8.50 -1.16
C LEU A 267 10.75 -7.01 -0.92
N ALA A 268 9.54 -6.62 -0.49
CA ALA A 268 9.22 -5.24 -0.13
C ALA A 268 10.11 -4.74 1.01
N LEU A 269 10.30 -5.54 2.07
CA LEU A 269 11.14 -5.19 3.21
C LEU A 269 12.62 -5.04 2.82
N THR A 270 13.15 -5.97 2.02
CA THR A 270 14.53 -5.91 1.53
C THR A 270 14.75 -4.66 0.70
N PHE A 271 13.80 -4.35 -0.19
CA PHE A 271 13.86 -3.15 -1.01
C PHE A 271 13.80 -1.86 -0.17
N LEU A 272 12.86 -1.76 0.77
CA LEU A 272 12.73 -0.59 1.65
C LEU A 272 13.97 -0.43 2.54
N ARG A 273 14.47 -1.49 3.16
CA ARG A 273 15.68 -1.43 4.00
C ARG A 273 16.89 -0.91 3.23
N ALA A 274 17.10 -1.39 2.00
CA ALA A 274 18.21 -0.95 1.16
C ALA A 274 18.13 0.53 0.75
N ARG A 275 16.95 1.16 0.77
CA ARG A 275 16.73 2.53 0.32
C ARG A 275 16.51 3.53 1.46
N LEU A 276 16.02 3.04 2.61
CA LEU A 276 15.69 3.88 3.75
C LEU A 276 16.72 3.77 4.89
N ALA A 277 17.79 2.99 4.74
CA ALA A 277 18.93 3.04 5.64
C ALA A 277 19.68 4.38 5.47
N THR A 278 20.23 4.91 6.56
CA THR A 278 21.26 5.96 6.48
C THR A 278 22.53 5.36 5.89
N ALA A 279 23.22 6.11 5.05
CA ALA A 279 24.60 5.75 4.73
C ALA A 279 25.44 5.84 6.03
N ASP A 280 26.17 4.77 6.34
CA ASP A 280 27.13 4.75 7.43
C ASP A 280 28.27 5.76 7.17
#